data_e80d57e63a6d43d0c5fd61d16e2e23ec
#
_entry.id   e80d57e63a6d43d0c5fd61d16e2e23ec
#
_cell.length_a   1.000
_cell.length_b   1.000
_cell.length_c   1.000
_cell.angle_alpha   90.00
_cell.angle_beta   90.00
_cell.angle_gamma   90.00
#
_symmetry.space_group_name_H-M   'P 1'
#
loop_
_entity.id
_entity.type
_entity.pdbx_description
1 polymer ?
#
loop_
_entity_poly.entity_id
_entity_poly.type
_entity_poly.pdbx_seq_one_letter_code
_entity_poly.pdbx_strand_id
1 'polypeptide(L)'
;MRMNLHILHDALSEFNPLILASDSPELNLEGIRYLPNKEERWSTEYMYAVTAQELISAYYQTDKRSLTFLCQGNVDPSLLTDKGWSAIIILESANYNEVFDIVQNTFKAYRKWEEKLSEAALSGCSFKAFLDIASSVFRVPIALINCIGRFVFSAGELSASSLDSVWDSLRYKGIFPHDMLSPEERRFLNSNLNSRHDPFTLWVSGRQQENIDVIVPLYNKSTLLCTMVFMGYSTFSKGQLSLMYYLQQRIESIFDKFSDFESLDAASAHGIIDISSESEDPIEPIMGLLPERWNGKKQFSLLVIPFERERYSKVFLNDVLSPLYAILTAPTAFIH
;
A
#
# COMPACT_ATOMS: atom_id res chain seq x y z
N MET A 1 15.98 0.65 -5.32
CA MET A 1 15.04 1.32 -4.41
C MET A 1 15.82 2.13 -3.38
N ARG A 2 15.38 3.35 -3.11
CA ARG A 2 15.81 4.14 -1.96
C ARG A 2 15.00 3.73 -0.73
N MET A 3 15.50 3.97 0.47
CA MET A 3 14.82 3.64 1.72
C MET A 3 14.68 4.85 2.62
N ASN A 4 13.84 4.76 3.64
CA ASN A 4 13.78 5.73 4.72
C ASN A 4 14.25 5.13 6.06
N LEU A 5 14.34 5.96 7.07
CA LEU A 5 14.75 5.55 8.40
C LEU A 5 13.85 4.50 9.04
N HIS A 6 12.56 4.56 8.77
CA HIS A 6 11.59 3.64 9.39
C HIS A 6 11.76 2.21 8.89
N ILE A 7 12.07 2.00 7.59
CA ILE A 7 12.38 0.68 7.04
C ILE A 7 13.65 0.10 7.68
N LEU A 8 14.68 0.95 7.86
CA LEU A 8 15.92 0.53 8.49
C LEU A 8 15.77 0.28 9.99
N HIS A 9 14.95 1.08 10.68
CA HIS A 9 14.59 0.86 12.07
C HIS A 9 13.91 -0.49 12.27
N ASP A 10 12.96 -0.86 11.40
CA ASP A 10 12.30 -2.16 11.46
C ASP A 10 13.28 -3.32 11.26
N ALA A 11 14.24 -3.15 10.36
CA ALA A 11 15.28 -4.16 10.13
C ALA A 11 16.22 -4.36 11.34
N LEU A 12 16.30 -3.36 12.21
CA LEU A 12 17.12 -3.37 13.42
C LEU A 12 16.33 -3.67 14.70
N SER A 13 15.07 -4.09 14.60
CA SER A 13 14.15 -4.27 15.75
C SER A 13 14.69 -5.13 16.89
N GLU A 14 15.52 -6.13 16.59
CA GLU A 14 16.16 -7.00 17.61
C GLU A 14 17.17 -6.27 18.52
N PHE A 15 17.68 -5.11 18.10
CA PHE A 15 18.58 -4.27 18.88
C PHE A 15 17.86 -3.19 19.69
N ASN A 16 16.52 -3.19 19.71
CA ASN A 16 15.68 -2.16 20.33
C ASN A 16 16.15 -0.73 20.00
N PRO A 17 16.27 -0.37 18.71
CA PRO A 17 16.77 0.92 18.30
C PRO A 17 15.83 2.04 18.71
N LEU A 18 16.38 3.21 19.02
CA LEU A 18 15.63 4.44 19.18
C LEU A 18 15.73 5.27 17.90
N ILE A 19 14.59 5.69 17.36
CA ILE A 19 14.55 6.57 16.20
C ILE A 19 14.36 8.02 16.64
N LEU A 20 15.28 8.88 16.23
CA LEU A 20 15.18 10.33 16.35
C LEU A 20 15.16 10.90 14.93
N ALA A 21 13.96 11.18 14.43
CA ALA A 21 13.77 11.58 13.03
C ALA A 21 12.69 12.63 12.89
N SER A 22 12.78 13.43 11.83
CA SER A 22 11.61 14.05 11.25
C SER A 22 10.72 12.95 10.68
N ASP A 23 9.40 13.08 10.83
CA ASP A 23 8.40 12.09 10.35
C ASP A 23 8.26 12.02 8.81
N SER A 24 9.37 12.20 8.05
CA SER A 24 9.30 12.14 6.60
C SER A 24 9.17 10.70 6.12
N PRO A 25 8.10 10.34 5.40
CA PRO A 25 7.93 9.03 4.80
C PRO A 25 8.79 8.85 3.53
N GLU A 26 9.47 9.90 3.08
CA GLU A 26 10.20 9.90 1.81
C GLU A 26 11.34 8.89 1.78
N LEU A 27 11.40 8.12 0.69
CA LEU A 27 12.46 7.15 0.41
C LEU A 27 13.64 7.88 -0.24
N ASN A 28 14.59 8.34 0.56
CA ASN A 28 15.70 9.20 0.11
C ASN A 28 17.09 8.56 0.27
N LEU A 29 17.23 7.49 1.06
CA LEU A 29 18.51 6.87 1.35
C LEU A 29 18.90 5.80 0.32
N GLU A 30 20.11 5.90 -0.23
CA GLU A 30 20.67 4.95 -1.20
C GLU A 30 21.58 3.90 -0.57
N GLY A 31 22.09 4.15 0.63
CA GLY A 31 23.02 3.23 1.29
C GLY A 31 23.52 3.76 2.63
N ILE A 32 24.43 2.97 3.22
CA ILE A 32 25.14 3.33 4.45
C ILE A 32 26.63 3.48 4.16
N ARG A 33 27.28 4.44 4.81
CA ARG A 33 28.71 4.73 4.71
C ARG A 33 29.28 5.08 6.08
N TYR A 34 30.58 4.96 6.22
CA TYR A 34 31.32 5.60 7.33
C TYR A 34 31.40 7.10 7.06
N LEU A 35 31.79 7.86 8.11
CA LEU A 35 32.02 9.29 7.98
C LEU A 35 32.96 9.59 6.80
N PRO A 36 32.65 10.60 5.98
CA PRO A 36 33.52 11.00 4.90
C PRO A 36 34.82 11.60 5.46
N ASN A 37 35.93 11.37 4.77
CA ASN A 37 37.16 12.13 5.01
C ASN A 37 36.90 13.63 4.74
N LYS A 38 37.73 14.53 5.31
CA LYS A 38 37.56 15.99 5.18
C LYS A 38 37.40 16.51 3.75
N GLU A 39 37.88 15.77 2.76
CA GLU A 39 37.83 16.11 1.34
C GLU A 39 36.52 15.62 0.65
N GLU A 40 35.82 14.67 1.25
CA GLU A 40 34.58 14.14 0.71
C GLU A 40 33.38 15.05 1.00
N ARG A 41 32.40 15.09 0.08
CA ARG A 41 31.18 15.85 0.28
C ARG A 41 30.16 15.00 1.04
N TRP A 42 29.65 15.54 2.12
CA TRP A 42 28.48 14.98 2.80
C TRP A 42 27.25 14.93 1.87
N SER A 43 26.51 13.84 1.91
CA SER A 43 25.31 13.66 1.09
C SER A 43 24.11 13.29 1.97
N THR A 44 22.94 13.85 1.68
CA THR A 44 21.66 13.50 2.31
C THR A 44 21.11 12.16 1.81
N GLU A 45 21.71 11.60 0.77
CA GLU A 45 21.31 10.32 0.19
C GLU A 45 21.91 9.09 0.90
N TYR A 46 22.82 9.32 1.86
CA TYR A 46 23.46 8.24 2.60
C TYR A 46 23.22 8.38 4.09
N MET A 47 23.05 7.23 4.75
CA MET A 47 23.13 7.11 6.19
C MET A 47 24.62 7.00 6.57
N TYR A 48 25.05 7.74 7.61
CA TYR A 48 26.42 7.69 8.11
C TYR A 48 26.47 6.87 9.39
N ALA A 49 27.31 5.85 9.39
CA ALA A 49 27.59 5.02 10.55
C ALA A 49 28.63 5.71 11.46
N VAL A 50 28.25 5.97 12.72
CA VAL A 50 29.03 6.78 13.66
C VAL A 50 28.88 6.28 15.09
N THR A 51 29.88 6.54 15.90
CA THR A 51 29.77 6.54 17.37
C THR A 51 29.21 7.88 17.86
N ALA A 52 28.75 7.93 19.11
CA ALA A 52 28.27 9.19 19.71
C ALA A 52 29.35 10.30 19.69
N GLN A 53 30.63 9.96 19.92
CA GLN A 53 31.75 10.91 19.85
C GLN A 53 31.97 11.44 18.42
N GLU A 54 31.90 10.55 17.43
CA GLU A 54 32.05 10.94 16.04
C GLU A 54 30.86 11.83 15.56
N LEU A 55 29.65 11.57 16.05
CA LEU A 55 28.48 12.42 15.75
C LEU A 55 28.68 13.85 16.31
N ILE A 56 29.18 13.96 17.56
CA ILE A 56 29.49 15.27 18.15
C ILE A 56 30.60 15.96 17.34
N SER A 57 31.60 15.23 16.91
CA SER A 57 32.66 15.78 16.04
C SER A 57 32.10 16.25 14.70
N ALA A 58 31.20 15.47 14.08
CA ALA A 58 30.54 15.81 12.84
C ALA A 58 29.70 17.08 12.98
N TYR A 59 29.02 17.28 14.13
CA TYR A 59 28.23 18.48 14.40
C TYR A 59 29.03 19.77 14.25
N TYR A 60 30.28 19.79 14.65
CA TYR A 60 31.18 20.95 14.52
C TYR A 60 31.93 21.02 13.18
N GLN A 61 31.94 19.93 12.41
CA GLN A 61 32.68 19.86 11.14
C GLN A 61 31.85 20.26 9.92
N THR A 62 30.56 20.15 9.99
CA THR A 62 29.67 20.44 8.82
C THR A 62 28.46 21.25 9.23
N ASP A 63 28.12 22.22 8.37
CA ASP A 63 26.88 22.99 8.48
C ASP A 63 25.74 22.38 7.64
N LYS A 64 25.98 21.21 7.04
CA LYS A 64 24.98 20.54 6.21
C LYS A 64 23.80 20.09 7.07
N ARG A 65 22.59 20.43 6.60
CA ARG A 65 21.33 20.05 7.24
C ARG A 65 20.80 18.72 6.69
N SER A 66 19.85 18.13 7.42
CA SER A 66 19.09 16.94 7.00
C SER A 66 19.97 15.72 6.71
N LEU A 67 21.05 15.54 7.46
CA LEU A 67 21.86 14.32 7.41
C LEU A 67 21.22 13.21 8.22
N THR A 68 21.53 11.96 7.86
CA THR A 68 21.00 10.77 8.50
C THR A 68 22.11 9.91 9.06
N PHE A 69 21.94 9.44 10.31
CA PHE A 69 22.96 8.69 11.03
C PHE A 69 22.45 7.36 11.58
N LEU A 70 23.32 6.37 11.59
CA LEU A 70 23.25 5.19 12.45
C LEU A 70 24.27 5.41 13.57
N CYS A 71 23.79 5.68 14.78
CA CYS A 71 24.65 6.08 15.87
C CYS A 71 24.70 5.04 16.98
N GLN A 72 25.91 4.63 17.37
CA GLN A 72 26.13 3.79 18.56
C GLN A 72 26.41 4.65 19.77
N GLY A 73 25.66 4.43 20.84
CA GLY A 73 25.80 5.13 22.10
C GLY A 73 24.77 6.23 22.31
N ASN A 74 24.82 6.87 23.46
CA ASN A 74 23.82 7.88 23.83
C ASN A 74 24.17 9.25 23.25
N VAL A 75 23.19 9.90 22.63
CA VAL A 75 23.30 11.22 21.97
C VAL A 75 22.25 12.14 22.52
N ASP A 76 22.64 13.40 22.75
CA ASP A 76 21.69 14.46 23.08
C ASP A 76 20.82 14.77 21.86
N PRO A 77 19.49 14.57 21.95
CA PRO A 77 18.58 14.83 20.84
C PRO A 77 18.62 16.29 20.32
N SER A 78 19.05 17.24 21.16
CA SER A 78 19.15 18.65 20.77
C SER A 78 20.14 18.88 19.64
N LEU A 79 21.25 18.13 19.60
CA LEU A 79 22.25 18.21 18.53
C LEU A 79 21.67 17.84 17.15
N LEU A 80 20.76 16.86 17.14
CA LEU A 80 20.10 16.44 15.90
C LEU A 80 19.06 17.47 15.46
N THR A 81 18.25 17.94 16.39
CA THR A 81 17.16 18.87 16.12
C THR A 81 17.65 20.22 15.56
N ASP A 82 18.76 20.74 16.11
CA ASP A 82 19.35 22.01 15.69
C ASP A 82 19.72 22.05 14.20
N LYS A 83 20.25 20.95 13.67
CA LYS A 83 20.62 20.81 12.25
C LYS A 83 19.56 20.10 11.40
N GLY A 84 18.43 19.72 11.98
CA GLY A 84 17.41 18.92 11.32
C GLY A 84 17.94 17.54 10.89
N TRP A 85 18.88 16.98 11.65
CA TRP A 85 19.42 15.66 11.44
C TRP A 85 18.48 14.59 11.97
N SER A 86 18.59 13.40 11.41
CA SER A 86 17.85 12.22 11.83
C SER A 86 18.80 11.08 12.18
N ALA A 87 18.44 10.27 13.17
CA ALA A 87 19.30 9.15 13.57
C ALA A 87 18.48 7.93 14.01
N ILE A 88 19.05 6.75 13.75
CA ILE A 88 18.75 5.51 14.47
C ILE A 88 19.85 5.34 15.51
N ILE A 89 19.47 5.26 16.79
CA ILE A 89 20.40 5.10 17.91
C ILE A 89 20.31 3.67 18.41
N ILE A 90 21.45 3.02 18.53
CA ILE A 90 21.61 1.68 19.08
C ILE A 90 22.42 1.72 20.38
N LEU A 91 22.19 0.73 21.23
CA LEU A 91 22.90 0.63 22.50
C LEU A 91 24.43 0.46 22.28
N GLU A 92 25.22 1.00 23.20
CA GLU A 92 26.68 0.90 23.17
C GLU A 92 27.17 -0.55 23.25
N SER A 93 26.39 -1.43 23.88
CA SER A 93 26.68 -2.86 24.01
C SER A 93 26.45 -3.68 22.75
N ALA A 94 25.77 -3.12 21.75
CA ALA A 94 25.49 -3.82 20.49
C ALA A 94 26.80 -3.98 19.67
N ASN A 95 26.88 -5.10 18.92
CA ASN A 95 28.00 -5.28 17.99
C ASN A 95 27.79 -4.37 16.75
N TYR A 96 28.57 -3.31 16.68
CA TYR A 96 28.45 -2.29 15.65
C TYR A 96 28.63 -2.81 14.22
N ASN A 97 29.57 -3.73 14.02
CA ASN A 97 29.78 -4.32 12.68
C ASN A 97 28.60 -5.16 12.26
N GLU A 98 28.00 -5.90 13.17
CA GLU A 98 26.79 -6.67 12.90
C GLU A 98 25.60 -5.78 12.49
N VAL A 99 25.40 -4.69 13.24
CA VAL A 99 24.36 -3.70 12.92
C VAL A 99 24.61 -3.05 11.55
N PHE A 100 25.85 -2.67 11.25
CA PHE A 100 26.24 -2.12 9.95
C PHE A 100 25.95 -3.11 8.82
N ASP A 101 26.32 -4.37 9.00
CA ASP A 101 26.10 -5.43 8.02
C ASP A 101 24.59 -5.70 7.79
N ILE A 102 23.77 -5.67 8.84
CA ILE A 102 22.31 -5.80 8.72
C ILE A 102 21.75 -4.66 7.86
N VAL A 103 22.13 -3.40 8.15
CA VAL A 103 21.67 -2.25 7.37
C VAL A 103 22.14 -2.36 5.91
N GLN A 104 23.39 -2.72 5.67
CA GLN A 104 23.92 -2.90 4.32
C GLN A 104 23.19 -4.01 3.55
N ASN A 105 22.93 -5.15 4.22
CA ASN A 105 22.20 -6.26 3.64
C ASN A 105 20.74 -5.92 3.37
N THR A 106 20.13 -5.09 4.22
CA THR A 106 18.78 -4.56 4.00
C THR A 106 18.74 -3.74 2.72
N PHE A 107 19.67 -2.82 2.49
CA PHE A 107 19.77 -2.09 1.23
C PHE A 107 19.92 -3.02 0.01
N LYS A 108 20.76 -4.05 0.11
CA LYS A 108 20.94 -5.03 -0.98
C LYS A 108 19.66 -5.84 -1.25
N ALA A 109 18.97 -6.28 -0.19
CA ALA A 109 17.75 -7.08 -0.31
C ALA A 109 16.62 -6.30 -1.01
N TYR A 110 16.38 -5.06 -0.58
CA TYR A 110 15.34 -4.22 -1.18
C TYR A 110 15.70 -3.76 -2.59
N ARG A 111 16.96 -3.54 -2.91
CA ARG A 111 17.39 -3.27 -4.29
C ARG A 111 17.10 -4.46 -5.19
N LYS A 112 17.45 -5.68 -4.76
CA LYS A 112 17.17 -6.91 -5.49
C LYS A 112 15.66 -7.16 -5.67
N TRP A 113 14.86 -6.82 -4.65
CA TRP A 113 13.41 -6.89 -4.75
C TRP A 113 12.86 -5.92 -5.79
N GLU A 114 13.33 -4.68 -5.82
CA GLU A 114 12.94 -3.69 -6.84
C GLU A 114 13.36 -4.10 -8.26
N GLU A 115 14.56 -4.68 -8.42
CA GLU A 115 15.02 -5.21 -9.70
C GLU A 115 14.04 -6.29 -10.21
N LYS A 116 13.64 -7.24 -9.36
CA LYS A 116 12.64 -8.26 -9.72
C LYS A 116 11.27 -7.67 -10.11
N LEU A 117 10.80 -6.67 -9.37
CA LEU A 117 9.55 -5.97 -9.72
C LEU A 117 9.67 -5.26 -11.07
N SER A 118 10.81 -4.65 -11.35
CA SER A 118 11.07 -3.97 -12.62
C SER A 118 11.14 -4.95 -13.79
N GLU A 119 11.82 -6.08 -13.63
CA GLU A 119 11.88 -7.15 -14.62
C GLU A 119 10.49 -7.71 -14.91
N ALA A 120 9.69 -7.99 -13.87
CA ALA A 120 8.33 -8.47 -14.02
C ALA A 120 7.45 -7.48 -14.79
N ALA A 121 7.52 -6.18 -14.45
CA ALA A 121 6.80 -5.13 -15.14
C ALA A 121 7.21 -5.01 -16.63
N LEU A 122 8.51 -5.11 -16.93
CA LEU A 122 9.02 -5.03 -18.31
C LEU A 122 8.65 -6.26 -19.15
N SER A 123 8.49 -7.43 -18.51
CA SER A 123 8.08 -8.66 -19.19
C SER A 123 6.58 -8.71 -19.50
N GLY A 124 5.78 -7.76 -19.03
CA GLY A 124 4.32 -7.77 -19.19
C GLY A 124 3.67 -8.93 -18.45
N CYS A 125 4.14 -9.23 -17.24
CA CYS A 125 3.55 -10.28 -16.42
C CYS A 125 2.11 -9.96 -15.99
N SER A 126 1.37 -10.95 -15.49
CA SER A 126 0.07 -10.71 -14.88
C SER A 126 0.20 -9.93 -13.59
N PHE A 127 -0.83 -9.18 -13.21
CA PHE A 127 -0.84 -8.43 -11.97
C PHE A 127 -0.68 -9.35 -10.74
N LYS A 128 -1.27 -10.54 -10.79
CA LYS A 128 -1.06 -11.56 -9.75
C LYS A 128 0.41 -11.93 -9.60
N ALA A 129 1.11 -12.25 -10.69
CA ALA A 129 2.53 -12.62 -10.66
C ALA A 129 3.40 -11.48 -10.12
N PHE A 130 3.08 -10.23 -10.45
CA PHE A 130 3.74 -9.06 -9.91
C PHE A 130 3.52 -8.95 -8.38
N LEU A 131 2.28 -9.10 -7.89
CA LEU A 131 1.97 -9.06 -6.46
C LEU A 131 2.57 -10.24 -5.69
N ASP A 132 2.71 -11.43 -6.28
CA ASP A 132 3.42 -12.55 -5.65
C ASP A 132 4.90 -12.20 -5.37
N ILE A 133 5.57 -11.48 -6.29
CA ILE A 133 6.92 -10.96 -6.04
C ILE A 133 6.89 -9.86 -4.97
N ALA A 134 5.93 -8.93 -5.08
CA ALA A 134 5.80 -7.82 -4.15
C ALA A 134 5.57 -8.27 -2.70
N SER A 135 4.74 -9.30 -2.51
CA SER A 135 4.38 -9.82 -1.19
C SER A 135 5.56 -10.35 -0.36
N SER A 136 6.65 -10.74 -1.02
CA SER A 136 7.81 -11.37 -0.36
C SER A 136 8.47 -10.55 0.74
N VAL A 137 8.31 -9.21 0.74
CA VAL A 137 8.89 -8.32 1.75
C VAL A 137 7.95 -8.00 2.90
N PHE A 138 6.63 -8.22 2.74
CA PHE A 138 5.64 -7.83 3.75
C PHE A 138 5.38 -8.92 4.79
N ARG A 139 5.64 -10.19 4.47
CA ARG A 139 5.39 -11.36 5.34
C ARG A 139 3.93 -11.47 5.82
N VAL A 140 3.03 -10.82 5.14
CA VAL A 140 1.59 -10.85 5.37
C VAL A 140 0.88 -11.09 4.04
N PRO A 141 -0.28 -11.77 4.05
CA PRO A 141 -1.05 -11.96 2.83
C PRO A 141 -1.62 -10.64 2.32
N ILE A 142 -1.72 -10.53 1.01
CA ILE A 142 -2.31 -9.41 0.29
C ILE A 142 -3.52 -9.94 -0.46
N ALA A 143 -4.71 -9.41 -0.19
CA ALA A 143 -5.88 -9.66 -1.03
C ALA A 143 -6.06 -8.51 -2.02
N LEU A 144 -6.39 -8.83 -3.26
CA LEU A 144 -6.87 -7.85 -4.23
C LEU A 144 -8.39 -7.93 -4.28
N ILE A 145 -9.02 -6.78 -4.10
CA ILE A 145 -10.48 -6.60 -4.12
C ILE A 145 -10.78 -5.55 -5.18
N ASN A 146 -11.76 -5.82 -6.05
CA ASN A 146 -12.18 -4.83 -7.05
C ASN A 146 -13.01 -3.70 -6.41
N CYS A 147 -13.35 -2.68 -7.19
CA CYS A 147 -14.05 -1.48 -6.72
C CYS A 147 -15.45 -1.76 -6.12
N ILE A 148 -16.02 -2.95 -6.34
CA ILE A 148 -17.32 -3.37 -5.79
C ILE A 148 -17.18 -4.37 -4.62
N GLY A 149 -16.01 -4.53 -4.07
CA GLY A 149 -15.78 -5.40 -2.92
C GLY A 149 -15.63 -6.89 -3.25
N ARG A 150 -15.53 -7.29 -4.54
CA ARG A 150 -15.28 -8.69 -4.90
C ARG A 150 -13.81 -9.04 -4.81
N PHE A 151 -13.53 -10.19 -4.24
CA PHE A 151 -12.21 -10.79 -4.21
C PHE A 151 -11.77 -11.20 -5.63
N VAL A 152 -10.60 -10.76 -6.03
CA VAL A 152 -10.00 -11.09 -7.34
C VAL A 152 -9.01 -12.22 -7.18
N PHE A 153 -7.99 -12.03 -6.35
CA PHE A 153 -7.00 -13.04 -5.97
C PHE A 153 -6.24 -12.62 -4.71
N SER A 154 -5.40 -13.51 -4.18
CA SER A 154 -4.45 -13.20 -3.11
C SER A 154 -3.02 -13.51 -3.52
N ALA A 155 -2.08 -12.79 -2.91
CA ALA A 155 -0.64 -12.97 -3.03
C ALA A 155 -0.01 -13.18 -1.64
N GLY A 156 1.13 -13.89 -1.58
CA GLY A 156 1.81 -14.22 -0.33
C GLY A 156 1.30 -15.51 0.32
N GLU A 157 2.06 -16.00 1.31
CA GLU A 157 1.73 -17.23 2.02
C GLU A 157 0.54 -17.02 2.98
N LEU A 158 -0.52 -17.74 2.72
CA LEU A 158 -1.68 -17.84 3.60
C LEU A 158 -1.49 -19.07 4.50
N SER A 159 -0.97 -18.89 5.71
CA SER A 159 -1.01 -19.99 6.69
C SER A 159 -2.46 -20.21 7.13
N ALA A 160 -2.97 -21.41 6.92
CA ALA A 160 -4.37 -21.76 7.20
C ALA A 160 -4.80 -21.57 8.66
N SER A 161 -3.84 -21.46 9.60
CA SER A 161 -4.10 -21.34 11.04
C SER A 161 -4.32 -19.92 11.55
N SER A 162 -4.22 -18.91 10.69
CA SER A 162 -4.18 -17.51 11.09
C SER A 162 -5.25 -16.63 10.43
N LEU A 163 -6.18 -17.25 9.70
CA LEU A 163 -7.20 -16.52 8.97
C LEU A 163 -8.41 -16.27 9.88
N ASP A 164 -8.85 -15.05 9.93
CA ASP A 164 -10.07 -14.66 10.61
C ASP A 164 -11.31 -14.77 9.71
N SER A 165 -12.49 -14.50 10.30
CA SER A 165 -13.78 -14.60 9.60
C SER A 165 -13.91 -13.69 8.37
N VAL A 166 -13.18 -12.58 8.31
CA VAL A 166 -13.15 -11.67 7.13
C VAL A 166 -12.45 -12.36 5.96
N TRP A 167 -11.30 -12.98 6.22
CA TRP A 167 -10.57 -13.74 5.21
C TRP A 167 -11.30 -14.98 4.76
N ASP A 168 -11.92 -15.68 5.68
CA ASP A 168 -12.77 -16.83 5.36
C ASP A 168 -13.92 -16.38 4.43
N SER A 169 -14.56 -15.25 4.74
CA SER A 169 -15.60 -14.70 3.88
C SER A 169 -15.07 -14.33 2.50
N LEU A 170 -13.94 -13.63 2.40
CA LEU A 170 -13.30 -13.29 1.13
C LEU A 170 -12.96 -14.54 0.32
N ARG A 171 -12.40 -15.56 0.97
CA ARG A 171 -11.96 -16.78 0.30
C ARG A 171 -13.12 -17.67 -0.16
N TYR A 172 -14.15 -17.84 0.69
CA TYR A 172 -15.25 -18.77 0.42
C TYR A 172 -16.42 -18.11 -0.29
N LYS A 173 -16.75 -16.85 0.05
CA LYS A 173 -17.86 -16.13 -0.57
C LYS A 173 -17.43 -15.27 -1.76
N GLY A 174 -16.13 -14.98 -1.89
CA GLY A 174 -15.58 -14.15 -2.94
C GLY A 174 -15.94 -12.66 -2.83
N ILE A 175 -16.46 -12.23 -1.68
CA ILE A 175 -16.92 -10.87 -1.44
C ILE A 175 -16.40 -10.40 -0.09
N PHE A 176 -15.97 -9.14 -0.01
CA PHE A 176 -15.64 -8.50 1.26
C PHE A 176 -16.90 -8.43 2.14
N PRO A 177 -16.87 -8.90 3.38
CA PRO A 177 -18.06 -8.96 4.22
C PRO A 177 -18.43 -7.57 4.76
N HIS A 178 -19.08 -6.78 3.93
CA HIS A 178 -19.56 -5.44 4.33
C HIS A 178 -20.55 -5.50 5.51
N ASP A 179 -21.27 -6.60 5.65
CA ASP A 179 -22.15 -6.88 6.78
C ASP A 179 -21.43 -7.00 8.13
N MET A 180 -20.15 -7.33 8.12
CA MET A 180 -19.31 -7.36 9.32
C MET A 180 -18.83 -5.97 9.76
N LEU A 181 -18.93 -4.97 8.89
CA LEU A 181 -18.57 -3.60 9.19
C LEU A 181 -19.76 -2.89 9.87
N SER A 182 -19.49 -2.19 10.96
CA SER A 182 -20.47 -1.26 11.53
C SER A 182 -20.79 -0.13 10.54
N PRO A 183 -21.91 0.58 10.69
CA PRO A 183 -22.23 1.72 9.82
C PRO A 183 -21.14 2.82 9.83
N GLU A 184 -20.40 2.96 10.95
CA GLU A 184 -19.32 3.93 11.09
C GLU A 184 -18.07 3.48 10.31
N GLU A 185 -17.69 2.20 10.42
CA GLU A 185 -16.57 1.62 9.68
C GLU A 185 -16.82 1.65 8.18
N ARG A 186 -18.04 1.36 7.74
CA ARG A 186 -18.43 1.49 6.32
C ARG A 186 -18.30 2.92 5.82
N ARG A 187 -18.80 3.90 6.58
CA ARG A 187 -18.65 5.32 6.23
C ARG A 187 -17.17 5.74 6.18
N PHE A 188 -16.37 5.28 7.16
CA PHE A 188 -14.94 5.54 7.18
C PHE A 188 -14.23 4.95 5.96
N LEU A 189 -14.50 3.67 5.63
CA LEU A 189 -13.95 3.00 4.44
C LEU A 189 -14.30 3.76 3.16
N ASN A 190 -15.58 4.03 2.92
CA ASN A 190 -16.05 4.71 1.71
C ASN A 190 -15.51 6.14 1.61
N SER A 191 -15.48 6.89 2.71
CA SER A 191 -14.91 8.24 2.71
C SER A 191 -13.43 8.23 2.35
N ASN A 192 -12.64 7.28 2.88
CA ASN A 192 -11.22 7.19 2.57
C ASN A 192 -10.95 6.71 1.13
N LEU A 193 -11.74 5.75 0.63
CA LEU A 193 -11.62 5.30 -0.76
C LEU A 193 -11.97 6.41 -1.76
N ASN A 194 -12.86 7.33 -1.41
CA ASN A 194 -13.26 8.42 -2.29
C ASN A 194 -12.40 9.68 -2.18
N SER A 195 -11.71 9.89 -1.06
CA SER A 195 -11.01 11.16 -0.78
C SER A 195 -9.50 11.02 -0.59
N ARG A 196 -9.00 9.82 -0.31
CA ARG A 196 -7.59 9.56 -0.04
C ARG A 196 -6.98 8.65 -1.08
N HIS A 197 -5.84 9.08 -1.60
CA HIS A 197 -4.97 8.25 -2.44
C HIS A 197 -3.93 7.46 -1.62
N ASP A 198 -3.78 7.75 -0.34
CA ASP A 198 -2.76 7.14 0.52
C ASP A 198 -3.27 5.87 1.21
N PRO A 199 -2.37 4.92 1.55
CA PRO A 199 -2.71 3.78 2.39
C PRO A 199 -3.30 4.22 3.73
N PHE A 200 -4.31 3.52 4.21
CA PHE A 200 -4.93 3.77 5.51
C PHE A 200 -5.24 2.48 6.25
N THR A 201 -5.29 2.56 7.57
CA THR A 201 -5.62 1.43 8.43
C THR A 201 -7.13 1.33 8.63
N LEU A 202 -7.65 0.10 8.54
CA LEU A 202 -9.02 -0.24 8.85
C LEU A 202 -9.03 -1.21 10.04
N TRP A 203 -9.68 -0.81 11.09
CA TRP A 203 -9.99 -1.68 12.22
C TRP A 203 -11.45 -2.15 12.08
N VAL A 204 -11.68 -3.47 12.16
CA VAL A 204 -13.01 -4.05 12.02
C VAL A 204 -13.45 -4.55 13.39
N SER A 205 -14.47 -3.93 13.97
CA SER A 205 -15.05 -4.34 15.24
C SER A 205 -15.70 -5.71 15.10
N GLY A 206 -15.59 -6.53 16.15
CA GLY A 206 -16.20 -7.87 16.17
C GLY A 206 -15.34 -9.00 15.59
N ARG A 207 -14.10 -8.75 15.19
CA ARG A 207 -13.12 -9.80 14.95
C ARG A 207 -12.72 -10.47 16.28
N GLN A 208 -12.43 -11.78 16.24
CA GLN A 208 -11.96 -12.53 17.41
C GLN A 208 -10.57 -12.11 17.90
N GLN A 209 -9.81 -11.44 17.05
CA GLN A 209 -8.47 -10.90 17.32
C GLN A 209 -8.45 -9.42 16.93
N GLU A 210 -7.62 -8.64 17.62
CA GLU A 210 -7.36 -7.23 17.30
C GLU A 210 -6.53 -7.10 16.00
N ASN A 211 -7.07 -7.64 14.91
CA ASN A 211 -6.41 -7.57 13.61
C ASN A 211 -6.70 -6.22 12.96
N ILE A 212 -5.64 -5.59 12.48
CA ILE A 212 -5.71 -4.33 11.74
C ILE A 212 -5.35 -4.64 10.29
N ASP A 213 -6.20 -4.21 9.37
CA ASP A 213 -5.90 -4.25 7.94
C ASP A 213 -5.34 -2.92 7.48
N VAL A 214 -4.43 -2.95 6.52
CA VAL A 214 -4.06 -1.76 5.77
C VAL A 214 -4.68 -1.85 4.38
N ILE A 215 -5.47 -0.85 4.08
CA ILE A 215 -6.17 -0.68 2.81
C ILE A 215 -5.31 0.22 1.92
N VAL A 216 -4.97 -0.27 0.75
CA VAL A 216 -4.17 0.46 -0.25
C VAL A 216 -5.00 0.58 -1.53
N PRO A 217 -5.68 1.71 -1.73
CA PRO A 217 -6.47 1.91 -2.94
C PRO A 217 -5.53 2.08 -4.15
N LEU A 218 -5.94 1.56 -5.29
CA LEU A 218 -5.18 1.64 -6.54
C LEU A 218 -6.02 2.38 -7.59
N TYR A 219 -5.49 3.49 -8.07
CA TYR A 219 -6.17 4.34 -9.04
C TYR A 219 -5.49 4.30 -10.40
N ASN A 220 -6.30 4.30 -11.45
CA ASN A 220 -5.86 4.69 -12.78
C ASN A 220 -6.33 6.13 -13.03
N LYS A 221 -5.40 7.06 -13.04
CA LYS A 221 -5.68 8.52 -13.04
C LYS A 221 -6.52 8.89 -11.80
N SER A 222 -7.82 9.16 -11.97
CA SER A 222 -8.75 9.51 -10.87
C SER A 222 -9.80 8.42 -10.61
N THR A 223 -9.69 7.26 -11.25
CA THR A 223 -10.68 6.18 -11.11
C THR A 223 -10.12 5.09 -10.23
N LEU A 224 -10.81 4.75 -9.14
CA LEU A 224 -10.49 3.60 -8.30
C LEU A 224 -10.72 2.32 -9.09
N LEU A 225 -9.67 1.54 -9.34
CA LEU A 225 -9.75 0.26 -10.04
C LEU A 225 -9.94 -0.91 -9.09
N CYS A 226 -9.13 -0.96 -8.07
CA CYS A 226 -9.12 -2.03 -7.09
C CYS A 226 -8.45 -1.58 -5.80
N THR A 227 -8.46 -2.45 -4.82
CA THR A 227 -7.89 -2.18 -3.50
C THR A 227 -7.04 -3.38 -3.08
N MET A 228 -5.80 -3.14 -2.68
CA MET A 228 -5.00 -4.14 -1.98
C MET A 228 -5.31 -4.06 -0.48
N VAL A 229 -5.57 -5.20 0.13
CA VAL A 229 -5.79 -5.33 1.57
C VAL A 229 -4.66 -6.15 2.15
N PHE A 230 -3.84 -5.53 2.97
CA PHE A 230 -2.78 -6.19 3.73
C PHE A 230 -3.35 -6.59 5.08
N MET A 231 -3.34 -7.88 5.36
CA MET A 231 -3.81 -8.37 6.66
C MET A 231 -2.69 -8.43 7.67
N GLY A 232 -2.86 -7.71 8.78
CA GLY A 232 -1.95 -7.73 9.90
C GLY A 232 -2.52 -8.48 11.10
N TYR A 233 -1.62 -9.05 11.90
CA TYR A 233 -1.95 -9.61 13.23
C TYR A 233 -1.70 -8.59 14.33
N SER A 234 -1.08 -7.48 13.98
CA SER A 234 -0.72 -6.40 14.90
C SER A 234 -0.68 -5.08 14.12
N THR A 235 -0.34 -4.00 14.80
CA THR A 235 -0.10 -2.70 14.16
C THR A 235 1.04 -2.80 13.14
N PHE A 236 0.83 -2.25 11.96
CA PHE A 236 1.89 -2.10 10.97
C PHE A 236 2.86 -0.99 11.39
N SER A 237 4.14 -1.25 11.18
CA SER A 237 5.17 -0.24 11.43
C SER A 237 5.14 0.88 10.39
N LYS A 238 5.74 2.04 10.72
CA LYS A 238 5.90 3.14 9.76
C LYS A 238 6.73 2.73 8.54
N GLY A 239 7.70 1.81 8.70
CA GLY A 239 8.49 1.26 7.61
C GLY A 239 7.65 0.42 6.65
N GLN A 240 6.80 -0.45 7.18
CA GLN A 240 5.86 -1.24 6.39
C GLN A 240 4.86 -0.35 5.63
N LEU A 241 4.30 0.67 6.27
CA LEU A 241 3.40 1.62 5.61
C LEU A 241 4.11 2.38 4.48
N SER A 242 5.37 2.78 4.68
CA SER A 242 6.17 3.43 3.62
C SER A 242 6.42 2.50 2.42
N LEU A 243 6.63 1.20 2.67
CA LEU A 243 6.76 0.20 1.59
C LEU A 243 5.45 -0.02 0.84
N MET A 244 4.31 -0.03 1.54
CA MET A 244 2.98 -0.14 0.91
C MET A 244 2.69 1.06 0.03
N TYR A 245 3.01 2.27 0.49
CA TYR A 245 2.89 3.50 -0.30
C TYR A 245 3.79 3.46 -1.54
N TYR A 246 5.04 3.05 -1.38
CA TYR A 246 5.95 2.86 -2.52
C TYR A 246 5.39 1.85 -3.55
N LEU A 247 4.90 0.70 -3.08
CA LEU A 247 4.31 -0.32 -3.94
C LEU A 247 3.08 0.21 -4.68
N GLN A 248 2.21 0.96 -4.00
CA GLN A 248 1.05 1.63 -4.60
C GLN A 248 1.47 2.51 -5.77
N GLN A 249 2.36 3.47 -5.54
CA GLN A 249 2.85 4.38 -6.58
C GLN A 249 3.50 3.63 -7.75
N ARG A 250 4.24 2.56 -7.43
CA ARG A 250 4.87 1.73 -8.45
C ARG A 250 3.86 1.04 -9.33
N ILE A 251 2.82 0.42 -8.75
CA ILE A 251 1.75 -0.25 -9.48
C ILE A 251 0.99 0.76 -10.34
N GLU A 252 0.55 1.88 -9.77
CA GLU A 252 -0.19 2.91 -10.49
C GLU A 252 0.58 3.47 -11.70
N SER A 253 1.91 3.52 -11.60
CA SER A 253 2.77 3.98 -12.71
C SER A 253 2.92 2.99 -13.87
N ILE A 254 2.53 1.73 -13.68
CA ILE A 254 2.73 0.63 -14.64
C ILE A 254 1.48 -0.20 -14.92
N PHE A 255 0.31 0.26 -14.50
CA PHE A 255 -0.94 -0.51 -14.63
C PHE A 255 -1.19 -1.01 -16.06
N ASP A 256 -0.96 -0.16 -17.04
CA ASP A 256 -1.12 -0.44 -18.46
C ASP A 256 -0.16 -1.50 -19.02
N LYS A 257 0.85 -1.88 -18.24
CA LYS A 257 1.85 -2.89 -18.64
C LYS A 257 1.48 -4.32 -18.25
N PHE A 258 0.51 -4.50 -17.36
CA PHE A 258 0.08 -5.82 -16.97
C PHE A 258 -0.74 -6.49 -18.07
N SER A 259 -0.44 -7.76 -18.35
CA SER A 259 -1.10 -8.53 -19.42
C SER A 259 -2.60 -8.76 -19.18
N ASP A 260 -3.06 -8.66 -17.94
CA ASP A 260 -4.43 -8.85 -17.49
C ASP A 260 -5.14 -7.53 -17.11
N PHE A 261 -4.51 -6.38 -17.43
CA PHE A 261 -5.05 -5.05 -17.08
C PHE A 261 -6.47 -4.82 -17.61
N GLU A 262 -6.74 -5.15 -18.89
CA GLU A 262 -8.07 -5.00 -19.49
C GLU A 262 -9.13 -5.84 -18.76
N SER A 263 -8.74 -7.02 -18.26
CA SER A 263 -9.63 -7.88 -17.47
C SER A 263 -9.94 -7.29 -16.09
N LEU A 264 -8.98 -6.61 -15.46
CA LEU A 264 -9.17 -5.94 -14.18
C LEU A 264 -10.05 -4.71 -14.33
N ASP A 265 -9.82 -3.92 -15.38
CA ASP A 265 -10.61 -2.72 -15.70
C ASP A 265 -12.06 -3.11 -16.09
N ALA A 266 -12.23 -4.12 -16.92
CA ALA A 266 -13.52 -4.67 -17.27
C ALA A 266 -14.27 -5.25 -16.05
N ALA A 267 -13.58 -5.96 -15.15
CA ALA A 267 -14.19 -6.46 -13.91
C ALA A 267 -14.69 -5.31 -13.02
N SER A 268 -14.01 -4.17 -13.02
CA SER A 268 -14.45 -2.96 -12.32
C SER A 268 -15.70 -2.35 -12.96
N ALA A 269 -15.79 -2.31 -14.29
CA ALA A 269 -16.94 -1.81 -15.01
C ALA A 269 -18.18 -2.74 -14.90
N HIS A 270 -17.97 -4.06 -14.92
CA HIS A 270 -19.05 -5.05 -14.84
C HIS A 270 -19.60 -5.21 -13.42
N GLY A 271 -18.84 -4.83 -12.43
CA GLY A 271 -19.23 -4.98 -11.04
C GLY A 271 -20.42 -4.14 -10.61
N ILE A 272 -20.68 -3.03 -11.28
CA ILE A 272 -21.83 -2.17 -10.98
C ILE A 272 -23.17 -2.90 -11.24
N ILE A 273 -23.15 -3.93 -12.06
CA ILE A 273 -24.37 -4.60 -12.56
C ILE A 273 -24.83 -5.74 -11.65
N ASP A 274 -23.94 -6.30 -10.83
CA ASP A 274 -24.22 -7.52 -10.05
C ASP A 274 -24.66 -7.27 -8.58
N ILE A 275 -24.83 -6.01 -8.19
CA ILE A 275 -25.14 -5.60 -6.79
C ILE A 275 -26.59 -5.92 -6.40
N SER A 276 -27.45 -6.29 -7.32
CA SER A 276 -28.90 -6.12 -7.15
C SER A 276 -29.66 -7.21 -6.39
N SER A 277 -29.07 -8.33 -6.02
CA SER A 277 -29.93 -9.47 -5.61
C SER A 277 -30.03 -9.75 -4.10
N GLU A 278 -29.20 -9.17 -3.23
CA GLU A 278 -29.16 -9.60 -1.82
C GLU A 278 -29.24 -8.48 -0.77
N SER A 279 -29.39 -7.22 -1.15
CA SER A 279 -29.44 -6.10 -0.19
C SER A 279 -30.85 -5.55 -0.03
N GLU A 280 -31.31 -5.34 1.20
CA GLU A 280 -32.59 -4.67 1.51
C GLU A 280 -32.61 -3.20 1.04
N ASP A 281 -31.43 -2.59 0.81
CA ASP A 281 -31.29 -1.29 0.15
C ASP A 281 -30.23 -1.35 -0.97
N PRO A 282 -30.66 -1.59 -2.21
CA PRO A 282 -29.76 -1.73 -3.36
C PRO A 282 -29.09 -0.41 -3.80
N ILE A 283 -29.48 0.71 -3.24
CA ILE A 283 -29.03 2.04 -3.69
C ILE A 283 -27.80 2.51 -2.93
N GLU A 284 -27.71 2.24 -1.61
CA GLU A 284 -26.61 2.73 -0.78
C GLU A 284 -25.23 2.22 -1.22
N PRO A 285 -25.04 0.94 -1.58
CA PRO A 285 -23.76 0.46 -2.12
C PRO A 285 -23.39 1.10 -3.48
N ILE A 286 -24.39 1.42 -4.29
CA ILE A 286 -24.21 2.01 -5.63
C ILE A 286 -23.81 3.49 -5.50
N MET A 287 -24.35 4.22 -4.53
CA MET A 287 -24.07 5.64 -4.33
C MET A 287 -22.60 5.93 -4.06
N GLY A 288 -21.91 5.03 -3.31
CA GLY A 288 -20.47 5.15 -3.06
C GLY A 288 -19.57 4.88 -4.28
N LEU A 289 -20.12 4.25 -5.32
CA LEU A 289 -19.39 3.91 -6.55
C LEU A 289 -19.64 4.91 -7.69
N LEU A 290 -20.63 5.78 -7.53
CA LEU A 290 -20.93 6.78 -8.55
C LEU A 290 -19.88 7.90 -8.56
N PRO A 291 -19.45 8.37 -9.74
CA PRO A 291 -18.56 9.53 -9.84
C PRO A 291 -19.14 10.72 -9.07
N GLU A 292 -18.27 11.56 -8.46
CA GLU A 292 -18.70 12.75 -7.68
C GLU A 292 -19.68 13.66 -8.43
N ARG A 293 -19.58 13.75 -9.75
CA ARG A 293 -20.52 14.50 -10.62
C ARG A 293 -21.98 14.00 -10.53
N TRP A 294 -22.21 12.82 -9.98
CA TRP A 294 -23.52 12.24 -9.77
C TRP A 294 -24.01 12.45 -8.33
N ASN A 295 -23.12 12.78 -7.41
CA ASN A 295 -23.48 13.14 -6.04
C ASN A 295 -24.31 14.42 -6.07
N GLY A 296 -25.52 14.34 -5.56
CA GLY A 296 -26.48 15.48 -5.52
C GLY A 296 -27.62 15.42 -6.53
N LYS A 297 -27.64 14.48 -7.45
CA LYS A 297 -28.81 14.22 -8.30
C LYS A 297 -29.85 13.40 -7.51
N LYS A 298 -31.08 13.92 -7.45
CA LYS A 298 -32.17 13.35 -6.63
C LYS A 298 -32.94 12.19 -7.32
N GLN A 299 -32.65 11.88 -8.58
CA GLN A 299 -33.35 10.84 -9.32
C GLN A 299 -32.37 10.01 -10.15
N PHE A 300 -32.45 8.71 -9.98
CA PHE A 300 -31.70 7.72 -10.74
C PHE A 300 -32.70 6.75 -11.37
N SER A 301 -32.41 6.34 -12.59
CA SER A 301 -33.14 5.24 -13.23
C SER A 301 -32.24 4.01 -13.23
N LEU A 302 -32.67 2.94 -12.60
CA LEU A 302 -31.98 1.66 -12.61
C LEU A 302 -32.51 0.84 -13.76
N LEU A 303 -31.67 0.49 -14.73
CA LEU A 303 -31.99 -0.46 -15.78
C LEU A 303 -31.55 -1.85 -15.32
N VAL A 304 -32.50 -2.72 -14.99
CA VAL A 304 -32.24 -4.12 -14.67
C VAL A 304 -32.43 -4.95 -15.92
N ILE A 305 -31.38 -5.58 -16.41
CA ILE A 305 -31.46 -6.52 -17.53
C ILE A 305 -31.30 -7.93 -16.94
N PRO A 306 -32.38 -8.68 -16.72
CA PRO A 306 -32.28 -10.05 -16.24
C PRO A 306 -31.72 -10.94 -17.34
N PHE A 307 -30.67 -11.72 -17.05
CA PHE A 307 -30.20 -12.76 -17.97
C PHE A 307 -29.81 -14.01 -17.20
N GLU A 308 -30.05 -15.14 -17.81
CA GLU A 308 -29.66 -16.44 -17.27
C GLU A 308 -28.13 -16.63 -17.43
N ARG A 309 -27.43 -16.75 -16.32
CA ARG A 309 -25.96 -16.81 -16.21
C ARG A 309 -25.31 -17.91 -17.07
N GLU A 310 -26.04 -18.97 -17.38
CA GLU A 310 -25.54 -20.15 -18.10
C GLU A 310 -25.48 -20.00 -19.63
N ARG A 311 -26.09 -18.96 -20.20
CA ARG A 311 -26.22 -18.82 -21.66
C ARG A 311 -25.29 -17.84 -22.34
N TYR A 312 -24.52 -17.02 -21.59
CA TYR A 312 -23.77 -15.93 -22.20
C TYR A 312 -22.27 -16.04 -21.99
N SER A 313 -21.52 -15.98 -23.10
CA SER A 313 -20.06 -15.95 -23.08
C SER A 313 -19.53 -14.58 -22.62
N LYS A 314 -18.26 -14.53 -22.15
CA LYS A 314 -17.55 -13.27 -21.84
C LYS A 314 -17.61 -12.25 -22.99
N VAL A 315 -17.63 -12.72 -24.23
CA VAL A 315 -17.71 -11.87 -25.43
C VAL A 315 -19.03 -11.12 -25.50
N PHE A 316 -20.15 -11.77 -25.21
CA PHE A 316 -21.48 -11.12 -25.21
C PHE A 316 -21.57 -10.01 -24.13
N LEU A 317 -21.02 -10.27 -22.96
CA LEU A 317 -20.98 -9.28 -21.88
C LEU A 317 -20.19 -8.04 -22.29
N ASN A 318 -19.04 -8.21 -22.93
CA ASN A 318 -18.23 -7.09 -23.43
C ASN A 318 -18.94 -6.33 -24.56
N ASP A 319 -19.55 -7.03 -25.51
CA ASP A 319 -20.18 -6.41 -26.69
C ASP A 319 -21.47 -5.67 -26.36
N VAL A 320 -22.18 -6.06 -25.30
CA VAL A 320 -23.46 -5.44 -24.90
C VAL A 320 -23.28 -4.44 -23.78
N LEU A 321 -22.47 -4.77 -22.75
CA LEU A 321 -22.38 -3.94 -21.55
C LEU A 321 -21.41 -2.77 -21.73
N SER A 322 -20.32 -2.94 -22.47
CA SER A 322 -19.37 -1.86 -22.72
C SER A 322 -20.01 -0.68 -23.49
N PRO A 323 -20.79 -0.89 -24.59
CA PRO A 323 -21.53 0.18 -25.22
C PRO A 323 -22.60 0.82 -24.33
N LEU A 324 -23.33 0.02 -23.53
CA LEU A 324 -24.32 0.55 -22.59
C LEU A 324 -23.66 1.44 -21.52
N TYR A 325 -22.53 1.03 -20.98
CA TYR A 325 -21.75 1.83 -20.04
C TYR A 325 -21.27 3.14 -20.68
N ALA A 326 -20.77 3.08 -21.91
CA ALA A 326 -20.34 4.27 -22.66
C ALA A 326 -21.51 5.26 -22.88
N ILE A 327 -22.72 4.75 -23.16
CA ILE A 327 -23.93 5.57 -23.30
C ILE A 327 -24.33 6.21 -21.97
N LEU A 328 -24.33 5.43 -20.87
CA LEU A 328 -24.72 5.91 -19.54
C LEU A 328 -23.71 6.89 -18.93
N THR A 329 -22.45 6.80 -19.32
CA THR A 329 -21.38 7.70 -18.82
C THR A 329 -21.12 8.91 -19.71
N ALA A 330 -21.72 8.95 -20.92
CA ALA A 330 -21.59 10.10 -21.81
C ALA A 330 -22.19 11.38 -21.17
N PRO A 331 -21.50 12.54 -21.27
CA PRO A 331 -21.95 13.77 -20.62
C PRO A 331 -23.30 14.31 -21.13
N THR A 332 -23.81 13.77 -22.22
CA THR A 332 -24.99 14.27 -22.97
C THR A 332 -26.11 13.26 -23.12
N ALA A 333 -26.06 12.10 -22.48
CA ALA A 333 -27.16 11.12 -22.56
C ALA A 333 -28.36 11.60 -21.72
N PHE A 334 -29.14 12.54 -22.23
CA PHE A 334 -30.51 12.73 -21.83
C PHE A 334 -31.34 11.77 -22.70
N ILE A 335 -31.78 10.66 -22.15
CA ILE A 335 -32.87 9.89 -22.72
C ILE A 335 -34.13 10.48 -22.10
N HIS A 336 -34.97 11.08 -22.95
CA HIS A 336 -36.32 11.48 -22.64
C HIS A 336 -37.23 10.26 -22.51
#